data_63d78cc5781f1c1f336f342dab80144b
#
_entry.id   63d78cc5781f1c1f336f342dab80144b
#
_cell.length_a   1.000
_cell.length_b   1.000
_cell.length_c   1.000
_cell.angle_alpha   90.00
_cell.angle_beta   90.00
_cell.angle_gamma   90.00
#
_symmetry.space_group_name_H-M   'P 1'
#
loop_
_entity.id
_entity.type
_entity.pdbx_description
1 polymer ?
#
loop_
_entity_poly.entity_id
_entity_poly.type
_entity_poly.pdbx_seq_one_letter_code
_entity_poly.pdbx_strand_id
1 'polypeptide(L)'
;MTKHILVTGGAGYIGSHTCKALAARGYTPVTLDNLVYGHEWAVQWGPFVRGDIADRPMLDEVFRKYAPEGVIHFAAYTYVGESVADPGRYYRNNVAGALTLLEAMRDHGCGKMVFSSTCATYGLPKRMPMPESHPQWPVNPYGWSKFMIERVMEDFAAAHGLRPAALRYFNAAGADPDGKVGEEHDPETHLIPLVLHAAKDPSKPVTVFGDDYDTPDGTCIRDYIHVADLAEAHILTLDYLDAHPRAAFNLGTGRGNSVREIIEAAEEVTGLPITPKMGARRAGDPPQLVADTTYSAAELGWKPKYTDIRETLTHAWNWMRR
;
A
#
# COMPACT_ATOMS: atom_id res chain seq x y z
N MET A 1 28.61 -9.15 -5.22
CA MET A 1 28.34 -7.72 -4.95
C MET A 1 27.01 -7.63 -4.22
N THR A 2 26.88 -6.74 -3.27
CA THR A 2 25.64 -6.53 -2.53
C THR A 2 24.64 -5.84 -3.45
N LYS A 3 23.43 -6.39 -3.61
CA LYS A 3 22.37 -5.82 -4.43
C LYS A 3 21.52 -4.87 -3.59
N HIS A 4 21.63 -3.58 -3.84
CA HIS A 4 20.84 -2.58 -3.14
C HIS A 4 19.51 -2.33 -3.88
N ILE A 5 18.45 -2.19 -3.11
CA ILE A 5 17.13 -1.70 -3.59
C ILE A 5 16.78 -0.46 -2.76
N LEU A 6 16.52 0.66 -3.45
CA LEU A 6 16.05 1.86 -2.76
C LEU A 6 14.55 1.71 -2.45
N VAL A 7 14.20 1.82 -1.17
CA VAL A 7 12.81 1.75 -0.69
C VAL A 7 12.44 3.10 -0.12
N THR A 8 11.74 3.91 -0.90
CA THR A 8 11.23 5.20 -0.42
C THR A 8 9.93 4.99 0.35
N GLY A 9 9.78 5.64 1.51
CA GLY A 9 8.70 5.31 2.44
C GLY A 9 8.96 3.98 3.19
N GLY A 10 10.23 3.55 3.25
CA GLY A 10 10.61 2.26 3.82
C GLY A 10 10.52 2.17 5.34
N ALA A 11 10.30 3.29 6.05
CA ALA A 11 10.02 3.33 7.47
C ALA A 11 8.52 3.31 7.79
N GLY A 12 7.65 3.33 6.77
CA GLY A 12 6.21 3.20 6.90
C GLY A 12 5.73 1.75 6.99
N TYR A 13 4.42 1.55 7.12
CA TYR A 13 3.79 0.25 7.31
C TYR A 13 4.17 -0.76 6.22
N ILE A 14 3.79 -0.54 4.96
CA ILE A 14 4.05 -1.50 3.87
C ILE A 14 5.55 -1.54 3.53
N GLY A 15 6.21 -0.38 3.55
CA GLY A 15 7.63 -0.26 3.22
C GLY A 15 8.54 -1.07 4.15
N SER A 16 8.30 -1.06 5.46
CA SER A 16 9.10 -1.82 6.42
C SER A 16 8.95 -3.34 6.26
N HIS A 17 7.74 -3.82 5.99
CA HIS A 17 7.50 -5.24 5.66
C HIS A 17 8.22 -5.63 4.36
N THR A 18 8.24 -4.74 3.36
CA THR A 18 8.96 -4.96 2.11
C THR A 18 10.47 -4.97 2.32
N CYS A 19 11.01 -4.09 3.19
CA CYS A 19 12.42 -4.13 3.57
C CYS A 19 12.80 -5.46 4.25
N LYS A 20 11.94 -5.99 5.15
CA LYS A 20 12.14 -7.32 5.76
C LYS A 20 12.20 -8.41 4.68
N ALA A 21 11.25 -8.42 3.77
CA ALA A 21 11.14 -9.42 2.72
C ALA A 21 12.31 -9.36 1.73
N LEU A 22 12.77 -8.16 1.35
CA LEU A 22 13.96 -7.94 0.52
C LEU A 22 15.22 -8.52 1.19
N ALA A 23 15.43 -8.24 2.47
CA ALA A 23 16.56 -8.76 3.22
C ALA A 23 16.55 -10.29 3.28
N ALA A 24 15.39 -10.90 3.49
CA ALA A 24 15.23 -12.36 3.47
C ALA A 24 15.56 -12.99 2.09
N ARG A 25 15.46 -12.21 1.00
CA ARG A 25 15.84 -12.60 -0.37
C ARG A 25 17.29 -12.26 -0.73
N GLY A 26 18.09 -11.74 0.22
CA GLY A 26 19.49 -11.39 0.01
C GLY A 26 19.76 -10.04 -0.61
N TYR A 27 18.74 -9.19 -0.75
CA TYR A 27 18.91 -7.78 -1.10
C TYR A 27 19.28 -6.96 0.15
N THR A 28 19.90 -5.82 -0.07
CA THR A 28 20.06 -4.82 0.98
C THR A 28 19.10 -3.66 0.69
N PRO A 29 17.97 -3.55 1.41
CA PRO A 29 17.06 -2.42 1.26
C PRO A 29 17.75 -1.14 1.80
N VAL A 30 17.77 -0.10 1.01
CA VAL A 30 18.17 1.25 1.44
C VAL A 30 16.89 2.01 1.72
N THR A 31 16.57 2.19 2.99
CA THR A 31 15.37 2.92 3.41
C THR A 31 15.59 4.42 3.27
N LEU A 32 14.73 5.10 2.48
CA LEU A 32 14.65 6.55 2.41
C LEU A 32 13.27 6.99 2.91
N ASP A 33 13.25 7.80 3.97
CA ASP A 33 12.01 8.24 4.60
C ASP A 33 12.21 9.59 5.32
N ASN A 34 11.22 10.47 5.27
CA ASN A 34 11.24 11.74 5.98
C ASN A 34 10.61 11.66 7.38
N LEU A 35 10.06 10.49 7.74
CA LEU A 35 9.41 10.17 9.02
C LEU A 35 8.17 11.03 9.35
N VAL A 36 7.44 11.49 8.33
CA VAL A 36 6.15 12.18 8.57
C VAL A 36 5.10 11.21 9.11
N TYR A 37 5.07 9.98 8.58
CA TYR A 37 4.22 8.88 9.04
C TYR A 37 5.02 7.61 9.32
N GLY A 38 6.27 7.54 8.87
CA GLY A 38 7.17 6.43 9.14
C GLY A 38 7.82 6.53 10.51
N HIS A 39 8.34 5.40 11.00
CA HIS A 39 8.96 5.28 12.30
C HIS A 39 10.39 4.77 12.18
N GLU A 40 11.34 5.43 12.83
CA GLU A 40 12.75 5.01 12.79
C GLU A 40 12.98 3.60 13.35
N TRP A 41 12.18 3.17 14.33
CA TRP A 41 12.23 1.81 14.87
C TRP A 41 11.90 0.72 13.84
N ALA A 42 11.16 1.06 12.76
CA ALA A 42 10.80 0.12 11.70
C ALA A 42 11.95 -0.12 10.71
N VAL A 43 13.04 0.66 10.78
CA VAL A 43 14.23 0.52 9.92
C VAL A 43 15.20 -0.48 10.55
N GLN A 44 15.10 -1.75 10.16
CA GLN A 44 15.85 -2.85 10.79
C GLN A 44 16.74 -3.64 9.83
N TRP A 45 16.56 -3.52 8.50
CA TRP A 45 17.14 -4.48 7.53
C TRP A 45 18.15 -3.88 6.56
N GLY A 46 18.58 -2.64 6.76
CA GLY A 46 19.55 -2.01 5.89
C GLY A 46 19.83 -0.55 6.26
N PRO A 47 20.60 0.17 5.44
CA PRO A 47 20.91 1.57 5.68
C PRO A 47 19.66 2.45 5.72
N PHE A 48 19.67 3.45 6.59
CA PHE A 48 18.65 4.49 6.66
C PHE A 48 19.19 5.81 6.12
N VAL A 49 18.41 6.45 5.29
CA VAL A 49 18.62 7.82 4.81
C VAL A 49 17.38 8.62 5.21
N ARG A 50 17.54 9.52 6.17
CA ARG A 50 16.48 10.44 6.55
C ARG A 50 16.44 11.59 5.54
N GLY A 51 15.38 11.68 4.76
CA GLY A 51 15.27 12.70 3.72
C GLY A 51 13.96 12.65 2.96
N ASP A 52 13.74 13.66 2.13
CA ASP A 52 12.53 13.84 1.34
C ASP A 52 12.80 13.53 -0.15
N ILE A 53 11.86 12.85 -0.80
CA ILE A 53 11.96 12.53 -2.24
C ILE A 53 11.96 13.77 -3.15
N ALA A 54 11.59 14.93 -2.63
CA ALA A 54 11.70 16.20 -3.35
C ALA A 54 13.11 16.82 -3.27
N ASP A 55 13.99 16.32 -2.40
CA ASP A 55 15.37 16.80 -2.25
C ASP A 55 16.29 16.14 -3.31
N ARG A 56 16.41 16.77 -4.46
CA ARG A 56 17.20 16.26 -5.57
C ARG A 56 18.69 16.07 -5.23
N PRO A 57 19.40 17.03 -4.59
CA PRO A 57 20.79 16.83 -4.18
C PRO A 57 20.98 15.60 -3.28
N MET A 58 20.09 15.39 -2.33
CA MET A 58 20.13 14.21 -1.45
C MET A 58 19.91 12.91 -2.24
N LEU A 59 18.94 12.89 -3.18
CA LEU A 59 18.73 11.74 -4.05
C LEU A 59 19.98 11.42 -4.88
N ASP A 60 20.65 12.42 -5.46
CA ASP A 60 21.88 12.23 -6.20
C ASP A 60 23.01 11.62 -5.34
N GLU A 61 23.08 11.96 -4.07
CA GLU A 61 24.01 11.34 -3.11
C GLU A 61 23.66 9.87 -2.82
N VAL A 62 22.37 9.58 -2.62
CA VAL A 62 21.87 8.22 -2.40
C VAL A 62 22.18 7.32 -3.59
N PHE A 63 21.87 7.75 -4.81
CA PHE A 63 22.12 6.98 -6.02
C PHE A 63 23.62 6.78 -6.25
N ARG A 64 24.45 7.79 -6.04
CA ARG A 64 25.93 7.66 -6.15
C ARG A 64 26.51 6.68 -5.10
N LYS A 65 26.03 6.76 -3.86
CA LYS A 65 26.55 5.96 -2.75
C LYS A 65 26.15 4.49 -2.83
N TYR A 66 24.90 4.21 -3.16
CA TYR A 66 24.34 2.87 -3.05
C TYR A 66 24.17 2.18 -4.41
N ALA A 67 24.16 2.93 -5.53
CA ALA A 67 23.94 2.43 -6.88
C ALA A 67 22.80 1.37 -6.95
N PRO A 68 21.56 1.70 -6.52
CA PRO A 68 20.50 0.71 -6.40
C PRO A 68 20.13 0.12 -7.77
N GLU A 69 19.88 -1.20 -7.83
CA GLU A 69 19.43 -1.90 -9.03
C GLU A 69 17.98 -1.56 -9.42
N GLY A 70 17.22 -1.04 -8.48
CA GLY A 70 15.83 -0.64 -8.67
C GLY A 70 15.29 0.14 -7.48
N VAL A 71 14.11 0.71 -7.67
CA VAL A 71 13.38 1.47 -6.64
C VAL A 71 12.03 0.82 -6.38
N ILE A 72 11.67 0.67 -5.09
CA ILE A 72 10.29 0.40 -4.68
C ILE A 72 9.79 1.66 -3.99
N HIS A 73 8.75 2.27 -4.55
CA HIS A 73 8.30 3.60 -4.17
C HIS A 73 6.99 3.56 -3.40
N PHE A 74 7.07 3.71 -2.07
CA PHE A 74 5.92 3.84 -1.16
C PHE A 74 5.67 5.28 -0.68
N ALA A 75 6.69 6.13 -0.65
CA ALA A 75 6.61 7.48 -0.09
C ALA A 75 5.46 8.28 -0.70
N ALA A 76 4.38 8.47 0.04
CA ALA A 76 3.20 9.21 -0.39
C ALA A 76 2.31 9.57 0.80
N TYR A 77 1.53 10.63 0.69
CA TYR A 77 0.35 10.84 1.53
C TYR A 77 -0.81 10.00 0.98
N THR A 78 -1.59 9.36 1.88
CA THR A 78 -2.56 8.33 1.50
C THR A 78 -3.98 8.54 2.06
N TYR A 79 -4.18 9.54 2.93
CA TYR A 79 -5.48 9.79 3.54
C TYR A 79 -6.43 10.49 2.57
N VAL A 80 -7.46 9.75 2.10
CA VAL A 80 -8.44 10.24 1.12
C VAL A 80 -9.12 11.52 1.60
N GLY A 81 -9.59 11.56 2.85
CA GLY A 81 -10.26 12.74 3.42
C GLY A 81 -9.35 13.97 3.47
N GLU A 82 -8.10 13.81 3.86
CA GLU A 82 -7.10 14.88 3.85
C GLU A 82 -6.82 15.37 2.43
N SER A 83 -6.78 14.48 1.45
CA SER A 83 -6.54 14.85 0.05
C SER A 83 -7.62 15.77 -0.51
N VAL A 84 -8.86 15.61 -0.05
CA VAL A 84 -9.99 16.48 -0.42
C VAL A 84 -9.87 17.85 0.26
N ALA A 85 -9.41 17.87 1.52
CA ALA A 85 -9.25 19.11 2.28
C ALA A 85 -8.03 19.93 1.84
N ASP A 86 -6.91 19.28 1.53
CA ASP A 86 -5.67 19.93 1.03
C ASP A 86 -5.09 19.18 -0.18
N PRO A 87 -5.67 19.32 -1.38
CA PRO A 87 -5.18 18.67 -2.58
C PRO A 87 -3.78 19.14 -2.99
N GLY A 88 -3.42 20.38 -2.70
CA GLY A 88 -2.11 20.94 -3.02
C GLY A 88 -0.96 20.21 -2.33
N ARG A 89 -1.17 19.79 -1.08
CA ARG A 89 -0.22 18.98 -0.32
C ARG A 89 0.04 17.63 -1.02
N TYR A 90 -1.03 16.97 -1.50
CA TYR A 90 -0.96 15.68 -2.19
C TYR A 90 -0.25 15.78 -3.54
N TYR A 91 -0.57 16.77 -4.35
CA TYR A 91 0.09 16.91 -5.65
C TYR A 91 1.57 17.30 -5.51
N ARG A 92 1.93 18.18 -4.56
CA ARG A 92 3.35 18.51 -4.32
C ARG A 92 4.14 17.30 -3.85
N ASN A 93 3.67 16.59 -2.83
CA ASN A 93 4.39 15.44 -2.31
C ASN A 93 4.37 14.24 -3.26
N ASN A 94 3.18 13.80 -3.64
CA ASN A 94 3.06 12.54 -4.37
C ASN A 94 3.51 12.69 -5.82
N VAL A 95 3.10 13.75 -6.53
CA VAL A 95 3.38 13.89 -7.96
C VAL A 95 4.71 14.57 -8.21
N ALA A 96 4.95 15.76 -7.66
CA ALA A 96 6.18 16.48 -7.89
C ALA A 96 7.39 15.77 -7.25
N GLY A 97 7.25 15.23 -6.03
CA GLY A 97 8.29 14.42 -5.41
C GLY A 97 8.63 13.15 -6.19
N ALA A 98 7.63 12.43 -6.70
CA ALA A 98 7.86 11.26 -7.54
C ALA A 98 8.53 11.63 -8.87
N LEU A 99 8.20 12.79 -9.47
CA LEU A 99 8.89 13.28 -10.67
C LEU A 99 10.37 13.54 -10.38
N THR A 100 10.71 14.20 -9.25
CA THR A 100 12.09 14.42 -8.82
C THR A 100 12.86 13.10 -8.66
N LEU A 101 12.21 12.08 -8.08
CA LEU A 101 12.78 10.73 -7.94
C LEU A 101 13.04 10.07 -9.30
N LEU A 102 12.09 10.14 -10.23
CA LEU A 102 12.22 9.58 -11.59
C LEU A 102 13.33 10.25 -12.38
N GLU A 103 13.50 11.58 -12.26
CA GLU A 103 14.62 12.31 -12.87
C GLU A 103 15.96 11.86 -12.29
N ALA A 104 16.06 11.68 -10.97
CA ALA A 104 17.27 11.16 -10.34
C ALA A 104 17.57 9.73 -10.80
N MET A 105 16.56 8.86 -10.88
CA MET A 105 16.71 7.50 -11.42
C MET A 105 17.28 7.51 -12.85
N ARG A 106 16.71 8.34 -13.73
CA ARG A 106 17.19 8.51 -15.11
C ARG A 106 18.66 8.93 -15.17
N ASP A 107 19.02 9.96 -14.42
CA ASP A 107 20.35 10.57 -14.47
C ASP A 107 21.44 9.65 -13.88
N HIS A 108 21.06 8.73 -12.99
CA HIS A 108 21.94 7.72 -12.41
C HIS A 108 21.81 6.31 -13.04
N GLY A 109 21.00 6.16 -14.09
CA GLY A 109 20.87 4.90 -14.81
C GLY A 109 20.13 3.79 -14.05
N CYS A 110 19.34 4.14 -13.01
CA CYS A 110 18.48 3.19 -12.30
C CYS A 110 17.17 2.97 -13.07
N GLY A 111 17.08 1.88 -13.82
CA GLY A 111 16.05 1.66 -14.81
C GLY A 111 14.80 0.89 -14.35
N LYS A 112 14.67 0.46 -13.09
CA LYS A 112 13.51 -0.31 -12.61
C LYS A 112 12.78 0.41 -11.48
N MET A 113 11.45 0.51 -11.58
CA MET A 113 10.60 1.08 -10.52
C MET A 113 9.35 0.26 -10.30
N VAL A 114 9.16 -0.22 -9.07
CA VAL A 114 7.89 -0.77 -8.59
C VAL A 114 7.18 0.29 -7.77
N PHE A 115 6.02 0.71 -8.23
CA PHE A 115 5.24 1.79 -7.64
C PHE A 115 4.05 1.28 -6.85
N SER A 116 3.96 1.69 -5.60
CA SER A 116 2.79 1.52 -4.74
C SER A 116 1.63 2.37 -5.26
N SER A 117 0.83 1.79 -6.15
CA SER A 117 -0.40 2.40 -6.64
C SER A 117 -1.61 1.95 -5.80
N THR A 118 -2.82 2.14 -6.26
CA THR A 118 -4.04 1.92 -5.50
C THR A 118 -5.23 1.61 -6.40
N CYS A 119 -6.21 0.85 -5.90
CA CYS A 119 -7.51 0.70 -6.56
C CYS A 119 -8.29 2.02 -6.68
N ALA A 120 -7.95 3.04 -5.89
CA ALA A 120 -8.57 4.36 -5.99
C ALA A 120 -8.35 5.05 -7.34
N THR A 121 -7.38 4.60 -8.15
CA THR A 121 -7.18 5.05 -9.53
C THR A 121 -8.35 4.69 -10.44
N TYR A 122 -9.08 3.63 -10.14
CA TYR A 122 -10.24 3.21 -10.93
C TYR A 122 -11.49 4.06 -10.72
N GLY A 123 -11.61 4.69 -9.53
CA GLY A 123 -12.81 5.43 -9.14
C GLY A 123 -14.00 4.51 -8.87
N LEU A 124 -15.20 4.90 -9.35
CA LEU A 124 -16.40 4.10 -9.13
C LEU A 124 -16.38 2.82 -9.98
N PRO A 125 -16.61 1.64 -9.37
CA PRO A 125 -16.55 0.38 -10.08
C PRO A 125 -17.70 0.25 -11.10
N LYS A 126 -17.35 -0.15 -12.33
CA LYS A 126 -18.31 -0.50 -13.39
C LYS A 126 -18.50 -2.00 -13.54
N ARG A 127 -17.56 -2.76 -13.02
CA ARG A 127 -17.53 -4.24 -13.05
C ARG A 127 -16.85 -4.75 -11.79
N MET A 128 -17.35 -5.84 -11.25
CA MET A 128 -16.80 -6.54 -10.09
C MET A 128 -16.65 -8.04 -10.38
N PRO A 129 -15.57 -8.71 -9.95
CA PRO A 129 -14.33 -8.12 -9.44
C PRO A 129 -13.66 -7.20 -10.47
N MET A 130 -12.85 -6.24 -9.99
CA MET A 130 -12.23 -5.19 -10.82
C MET A 130 -10.95 -5.73 -11.49
N PRO A 131 -10.91 -5.87 -12.85
CA PRO A 131 -9.69 -6.26 -13.56
C PRO A 131 -8.77 -5.06 -13.82
N GLU A 132 -7.50 -5.31 -14.18
CA GLU A 132 -6.54 -4.26 -14.56
C GLU A 132 -6.98 -3.44 -15.78
N SER A 133 -7.80 -4.03 -16.65
CA SER A 133 -8.41 -3.36 -17.82
C SER A 133 -9.57 -2.43 -17.48
N HIS A 134 -9.99 -2.37 -16.18
CA HIS A 134 -11.03 -1.44 -15.76
C HIS A 134 -10.59 0.01 -16.04
N PRO A 135 -11.48 0.89 -16.59
CA PRO A 135 -11.14 2.29 -16.80
C PRO A 135 -10.67 2.97 -15.50
N GLN A 136 -9.62 3.78 -15.61
CA GLN A 136 -9.14 4.58 -14.49
C GLN A 136 -9.74 5.98 -14.56
N TRP A 137 -10.58 6.33 -13.57
CA TRP A 137 -11.20 7.63 -13.42
C TRP A 137 -11.35 7.99 -11.95
N PRO A 138 -10.24 8.42 -11.29
CA PRO A 138 -10.26 8.71 -9.86
C PRO A 138 -11.34 9.72 -9.46
N VAL A 139 -11.87 9.59 -8.25
CA VAL A 139 -12.93 10.47 -7.72
C VAL A 139 -12.43 11.40 -6.61
N ASN A 140 -11.15 11.32 -6.25
CA ASN A 140 -10.53 12.15 -5.22
C ASN A 140 -9.06 12.47 -5.56
N PRO A 141 -8.48 13.53 -4.96
CA PRO A 141 -7.11 13.95 -5.25
C PRO A 141 -6.03 12.91 -4.96
N TYR A 142 -6.21 12.06 -3.95
CA TYR A 142 -5.29 10.94 -3.69
C TYR A 142 -5.25 9.99 -4.89
N GLY A 143 -6.40 9.49 -5.35
CA GLY A 143 -6.48 8.63 -6.52
C GLY A 143 -5.91 9.28 -7.77
N TRP A 144 -6.20 10.58 -8.00
CA TRP A 144 -5.62 11.35 -9.10
C TRP A 144 -4.11 11.45 -9.00
N SER A 145 -3.55 11.71 -7.80
CA SER A 145 -2.10 11.79 -7.63
C SER A 145 -1.40 10.47 -7.99
N LYS A 146 -1.99 9.34 -7.59
CA LYS A 146 -1.46 8.00 -7.94
C LYS A 146 -1.58 7.71 -9.43
N PHE A 147 -2.72 8.03 -10.05
CA PHE A 147 -2.92 7.85 -11.49
C PHE A 147 -1.97 8.72 -12.33
N MET A 148 -1.74 9.98 -11.93
CA MET A 148 -0.77 10.86 -12.60
C MET A 148 0.63 10.26 -12.58
N ILE A 149 1.07 9.66 -11.47
CA ILE A 149 2.39 9.02 -11.39
C ILE A 149 2.46 7.82 -12.35
N GLU A 150 1.42 6.99 -12.43
CA GLU A 150 1.38 5.90 -13.41
C GLU A 150 1.58 6.41 -14.84
N ARG A 151 0.93 7.53 -15.20
CA ARG A 151 1.10 8.16 -16.53
C ARG A 151 2.52 8.70 -16.73
N VAL A 152 3.08 9.42 -15.75
CA VAL A 152 4.47 9.93 -15.82
C VAL A 152 5.45 8.78 -15.99
N MET A 153 5.27 7.66 -15.29
CA MET A 153 6.12 6.48 -15.42
C MET A 153 6.07 5.88 -16.85
N GLU A 154 4.89 5.84 -17.47
CA GLU A 154 4.74 5.40 -18.86
C GLU A 154 5.49 6.33 -19.85
N ASP A 155 5.41 7.64 -19.64
CA ASP A 155 6.12 8.62 -20.45
C ASP A 155 7.65 8.49 -20.27
N PHE A 156 8.13 8.26 -19.03
CA PHE A 156 9.54 7.96 -18.75
C PHE A 156 9.98 6.62 -19.35
N ALA A 157 9.12 5.63 -19.41
CA ALA A 157 9.42 4.38 -20.09
C ALA A 157 9.63 4.59 -21.59
N ALA A 158 8.76 5.36 -22.23
CA ALA A 158 8.84 5.66 -23.64
C ALA A 158 10.06 6.54 -24.00
N ALA A 159 10.36 7.55 -23.18
CA ALA A 159 11.42 8.53 -23.47
C ALA A 159 12.81 8.09 -23.02
N HIS A 160 12.92 7.32 -21.93
CA HIS A 160 14.17 7.05 -21.23
C HIS A 160 14.43 5.58 -20.94
N GLY A 161 13.54 4.66 -21.37
CA GLY A 161 13.72 3.23 -21.16
C GLY A 161 13.52 2.76 -19.72
N LEU A 162 12.82 3.55 -18.88
CA LEU A 162 12.38 3.09 -17.58
C LEU A 162 11.53 1.82 -17.73
N ARG A 163 11.69 0.87 -16.82
CA ARG A 163 10.84 -0.32 -16.69
C ARG A 163 9.97 -0.16 -15.44
N PRO A 164 8.76 0.43 -15.56
CA PRO A 164 7.88 0.66 -14.43
C PRO A 164 6.91 -0.49 -14.21
N ALA A 165 6.51 -0.68 -12.96
CA ALA A 165 5.35 -1.48 -12.59
C ALA A 165 4.47 -0.72 -11.60
N ALA A 166 3.15 -0.70 -11.82
CA ALA A 166 2.17 -0.16 -10.90
C ALA A 166 1.44 -1.30 -10.18
N LEU A 167 1.52 -1.35 -8.86
CA LEU A 167 0.80 -2.31 -8.05
C LEU A 167 -0.43 -1.64 -7.44
N ARG A 168 -1.62 -2.00 -7.95
CA ARG A 168 -2.91 -1.44 -7.55
C ARG A 168 -3.56 -2.35 -6.53
N TYR A 169 -3.29 -2.11 -5.26
CA TYR A 169 -3.89 -2.89 -4.18
C TYR A 169 -5.07 -2.18 -3.50
N PHE A 170 -5.83 -2.97 -2.76
CA PHE A 170 -7.08 -2.54 -2.15
C PHE A 170 -6.83 -2.13 -0.71
N ASN A 171 -7.01 -3.00 0.26
CA ASN A 171 -6.78 -2.62 1.66
C ASN A 171 -5.67 -3.49 2.26
N ALA A 172 -4.48 -2.91 2.43
CA ALA A 172 -3.41 -3.55 3.16
C ALA A 172 -3.82 -3.74 4.62
N ALA A 173 -3.54 -4.91 5.19
CA ALA A 173 -3.96 -5.26 6.54
C ALA A 173 -2.99 -6.26 7.20
N GLY A 174 -3.11 -6.42 8.50
CA GLY A 174 -2.29 -7.36 9.26
C GLY A 174 -0.99 -6.76 9.78
N ALA A 175 -0.11 -7.62 10.23
CA ALA A 175 1.22 -7.26 10.70
C ALA A 175 2.19 -8.42 10.42
N ASP A 176 3.46 -8.18 10.63
CA ASP A 176 4.47 -9.22 10.51
C ASP A 176 4.16 -10.43 11.41
N PRO A 177 4.06 -11.65 10.87
CA PRO A 177 3.80 -12.85 11.68
C PRO A 177 4.82 -13.09 12.81
N ASP A 178 6.09 -12.68 12.61
CA ASP A 178 7.13 -12.72 13.63
C ASP A 178 7.04 -11.52 14.60
N GLY A 179 6.15 -10.59 14.31
CA GLY A 179 5.87 -9.41 15.09
C GLY A 179 7.03 -8.40 15.14
N LYS A 180 7.86 -8.27 14.14
CA LYS A 180 8.97 -7.30 14.08
C LYS A 180 8.50 -5.91 13.70
N VAL A 181 7.47 -5.83 12.83
CA VAL A 181 6.86 -4.60 12.33
C VAL A 181 5.35 -4.78 12.18
N GLY A 182 4.62 -3.68 12.20
CA GLY A 182 3.17 -3.66 12.03
C GLY A 182 2.69 -2.28 11.69
N GLU A 183 1.37 -2.13 11.64
CA GLU A 183 0.72 -0.86 11.36
C GLU A 183 0.68 0.02 12.61
N GLU A 184 1.15 1.27 12.47
CA GLU A 184 1.09 2.30 13.52
C GLU A 184 0.97 3.66 12.83
N HIS A 185 -0.24 4.23 12.85
CA HIS A 185 -0.54 5.53 12.27
C HIS A 185 -1.13 6.48 13.31
N ASP A 186 -0.80 7.75 13.21
CA ASP A 186 -1.40 8.83 13.97
C ASP A 186 -1.72 10.01 13.01
N PRO A 187 -3.02 10.30 12.76
CA PRO A 187 -4.20 9.55 13.20
C PRO A 187 -4.39 8.21 12.48
N GLU A 188 -4.98 7.22 13.17
CA GLU A 188 -5.38 5.96 12.55
C GLU A 188 -6.73 6.11 11.84
N THR A 189 -6.83 5.61 10.60
CA THR A 189 -8.03 5.71 9.76
C THR A 189 -8.47 4.39 9.12
N HIS A 190 -7.66 3.35 9.23
CA HIS A 190 -7.96 2.05 8.63
C HIS A 190 -8.86 1.20 9.53
N LEU A 191 -9.77 0.45 8.89
CA LEU A 191 -10.83 -0.26 9.60
C LEU A 191 -10.29 -1.28 10.62
N ILE A 192 -9.36 -2.14 10.21
CA ILE A 192 -8.86 -3.23 11.08
C ILE A 192 -8.22 -2.69 12.35
N PRO A 193 -7.26 -1.75 12.33
CA PRO A 193 -6.74 -1.14 13.55
C PRO A 193 -7.84 -0.48 14.39
N LEU A 194 -8.79 0.25 13.78
CA LEU A 194 -9.88 0.90 14.51
C LEU A 194 -10.80 -0.11 15.22
N VAL A 195 -11.11 -1.24 14.57
CA VAL A 195 -11.90 -2.33 15.18
C VAL A 195 -11.16 -2.95 16.37
N LEU A 196 -9.86 -3.22 16.20
CA LEU A 196 -9.03 -3.77 17.27
C LEU A 196 -8.82 -2.78 18.43
N HIS A 197 -8.71 -1.49 18.14
CA HIS A 197 -8.71 -0.44 19.18
C HIS A 197 -10.02 -0.40 19.95
N ALA A 198 -11.17 -0.53 19.26
CA ALA A 198 -12.48 -0.58 19.92
C ALA A 198 -12.64 -1.84 20.80
N ALA A 199 -12.05 -2.98 20.42
CA ALA A 199 -11.99 -4.17 21.28
C ALA A 199 -11.17 -3.91 22.55
N LYS A 200 -10.02 -3.20 22.42
CA LYS A 200 -9.13 -2.89 23.53
C LYS A 200 -9.71 -1.80 24.47
N ASP A 201 -10.41 -0.83 23.90
CA ASP A 201 -10.99 0.32 24.61
C ASP A 201 -12.44 0.56 24.16
N PRO A 202 -13.45 -0.04 24.83
CA PRO A 202 -14.86 0.13 24.47
C PRO A 202 -15.38 1.57 24.56
N SER A 203 -14.63 2.49 25.20
CA SER A 203 -15.00 3.92 25.24
C SER A 203 -14.75 4.62 23.89
N LYS A 204 -14.01 3.98 22.98
CA LYS A 204 -13.70 4.46 21.63
C LYS A 204 -14.30 3.55 20.56
N PRO A 205 -15.62 3.54 20.38
CA PRO A 205 -16.27 2.64 19.44
C PRO A 205 -15.87 2.93 18.00
N VAL A 206 -15.69 1.88 17.20
CA VAL A 206 -15.54 2.00 15.76
C VAL A 206 -16.85 2.48 15.14
N THR A 207 -16.77 3.37 14.14
CA THR A 207 -17.96 3.83 13.41
C THR A 207 -18.15 3.02 12.13
N VAL A 208 -19.31 2.38 11.98
CA VAL A 208 -19.76 1.74 10.73
C VAL A 208 -20.53 2.77 9.92
N PHE A 209 -20.02 3.10 8.72
CA PHE A 209 -20.59 4.15 7.87
C PHE A 209 -21.59 3.57 6.86
N GLY A 210 -22.87 3.50 7.25
CA GLY A 210 -23.98 2.94 6.48
C GLY A 210 -24.18 1.44 6.74
N ASP A 211 -25.45 1.06 6.85
CA ASP A 211 -25.95 -0.31 7.04
C ASP A 211 -27.05 -0.69 6.04
N ASP A 212 -27.17 0.13 4.99
CA ASP A 212 -28.20 0.03 3.97
C ASP A 212 -27.63 -0.11 2.54
N TYR A 213 -26.33 -0.52 2.42
CA TYR A 213 -25.75 -0.83 1.12
C TYR A 213 -26.40 -2.08 0.51
N ASP A 214 -26.38 -2.15 -0.84
CA ASP A 214 -26.82 -3.35 -1.59
C ASP A 214 -25.74 -4.45 -1.46
N THR A 215 -25.67 -5.04 -0.29
CA THR A 215 -24.75 -6.12 0.14
C THR A 215 -25.48 -7.06 1.08
N PRO A 216 -25.02 -8.29 1.30
CA PRO A 216 -25.74 -9.29 2.11
C PRO A 216 -26.10 -8.85 3.54
N ASP A 217 -25.27 -8.01 4.18
CA ASP A 217 -25.47 -7.56 5.56
C ASP A 217 -25.70 -6.03 5.69
N GLY A 218 -25.79 -5.35 4.54
CA GLY A 218 -26.02 -3.90 4.45
C GLY A 218 -24.75 -3.06 4.64
N THR A 219 -23.60 -3.64 5.00
CA THR A 219 -22.34 -2.90 5.15
C THR A 219 -21.45 -3.05 3.92
N CYS A 220 -20.53 -2.10 3.67
CA CYS A 220 -19.69 -2.15 2.50
C CYS A 220 -18.66 -3.30 2.55
N ILE A 221 -18.35 -3.85 1.38
CA ILE A 221 -17.42 -4.98 1.21
C ILE A 221 -16.08 -4.47 0.65
N ARG A 222 -14.97 -4.91 1.25
CA ARG A 222 -13.61 -4.56 0.84
C ARG A 222 -12.72 -5.79 0.76
N ASP A 223 -11.76 -5.77 -0.16
CA ASP A 223 -10.73 -6.79 -0.28
C ASP A 223 -9.55 -6.41 0.62
N TYR A 224 -9.28 -7.25 1.62
CA TYR A 224 -8.17 -7.07 2.56
C TYR A 224 -7.03 -8.02 2.20
N ILE A 225 -5.88 -7.43 1.90
CA ILE A 225 -4.67 -8.16 1.56
C ILE A 225 -3.66 -8.08 2.70
N HIS A 226 -3.11 -9.21 3.10
CA HIS A 226 -2.10 -9.24 4.14
C HIS A 226 -0.82 -8.52 3.69
N VAL A 227 -0.27 -7.66 4.55
CA VAL A 227 0.90 -6.83 4.23
C VAL A 227 2.14 -7.63 3.87
N ALA A 228 2.32 -8.86 4.43
CA ALA A 228 3.42 -9.74 4.05
C ALA A 228 3.26 -10.30 2.62
N ASP A 229 2.03 -10.59 2.18
CA ASP A 229 1.74 -11.00 0.81
C ASP A 229 1.96 -9.84 -0.18
N LEU A 230 1.61 -8.62 0.23
CA LEU A 230 1.94 -7.41 -0.52
C LEU A 230 3.45 -7.24 -0.69
N ALA A 231 4.23 -7.38 0.39
CA ALA A 231 5.68 -7.26 0.34
C ALA A 231 6.30 -8.26 -0.65
N GLU A 232 5.83 -9.51 -0.63
CA GLU A 232 6.24 -10.55 -1.57
C GLU A 232 5.91 -10.18 -3.03
N ALA A 233 4.71 -9.68 -3.29
CA ALA A 233 4.29 -9.26 -4.63
C ALA A 233 5.19 -8.12 -5.18
N HIS A 234 5.63 -7.18 -4.33
CA HIS A 234 6.56 -6.12 -4.75
C HIS A 234 7.91 -6.68 -5.22
N ILE A 235 8.44 -7.70 -4.53
CA ILE A 235 9.72 -8.32 -4.90
C ILE A 235 9.57 -9.13 -6.19
N LEU A 236 8.54 -9.95 -6.30
CA LEU A 236 8.27 -10.71 -7.53
C LEU A 236 8.10 -9.78 -8.74
N THR A 237 7.46 -8.62 -8.52
CA THR A 237 7.31 -7.61 -9.58
C THR A 237 8.64 -6.97 -9.95
N LEU A 238 9.54 -6.71 -8.98
CA LEU A 238 10.88 -6.21 -9.26
C LEU A 238 11.68 -7.19 -10.13
N ASP A 239 11.60 -8.49 -9.83
CA ASP A 239 12.22 -9.56 -10.61
C ASP A 239 11.56 -9.70 -12.00
N TYR A 240 10.21 -9.58 -12.07
CA TYR A 240 9.46 -9.61 -13.33
C TYR A 240 9.92 -8.54 -14.33
N LEU A 241 10.29 -7.36 -13.84
CA LEU A 241 10.80 -6.27 -14.67
C LEU A 241 12.17 -6.54 -15.30
N ASP A 242 12.88 -7.61 -14.92
CA ASP A 242 14.12 -8.00 -15.63
C ASP A 242 13.85 -8.51 -17.05
N ALA A 243 12.71 -9.18 -17.25
CA ALA A 243 12.30 -9.73 -18.55
C ALA A 243 11.20 -8.91 -19.26
N HIS A 244 10.54 -7.99 -18.56
CA HIS A 244 9.39 -7.27 -19.08
C HIS A 244 9.58 -5.75 -19.02
N PRO A 245 9.16 -5.01 -20.06
CA PRO A 245 9.41 -3.57 -20.14
C PRO A 245 8.51 -2.74 -19.20
N ARG A 246 7.36 -3.29 -18.78
CA ARG A 246 6.39 -2.63 -17.88
C ARG A 246 5.35 -3.61 -17.37
N ALA A 247 4.67 -3.25 -16.27
CA ALA A 247 3.55 -4.01 -15.74
C ALA A 247 2.54 -3.11 -14.99
N ALA A 248 1.31 -3.62 -14.86
CA ALA A 248 0.34 -3.14 -13.89
C ALA A 248 -0.42 -4.35 -13.35
N PHE A 249 -0.49 -4.50 -12.02
CA PHE A 249 -1.13 -5.64 -11.37
C PHE A 249 -2.08 -5.21 -10.28
N ASN A 250 -3.26 -5.84 -10.24
CA ASN A 250 -4.12 -5.78 -9.08
C ASN A 250 -3.64 -6.76 -8.02
N LEU A 251 -3.55 -6.32 -6.79
CA LEU A 251 -3.19 -7.14 -5.65
C LEU A 251 -4.31 -7.13 -4.61
N GLY A 252 -4.84 -8.29 -4.34
CA GLY A 252 -5.90 -8.55 -3.38
C GLY A 252 -5.99 -10.04 -3.12
N THR A 253 -6.96 -10.45 -2.32
CA THR A 253 -7.29 -11.88 -2.13
C THR A 253 -8.28 -12.38 -3.18
N GLY A 254 -8.92 -11.47 -3.93
CA GLY A 254 -10.04 -11.77 -4.81
C GLY A 254 -11.33 -12.09 -4.04
N ARG A 255 -11.31 -11.88 -2.72
CA ARG A 255 -12.45 -12.05 -1.81
C ARG A 255 -12.68 -10.78 -1.04
N GLY A 256 -13.96 -10.39 -0.91
CA GLY A 256 -14.33 -9.27 -0.08
C GLY A 256 -14.80 -9.73 1.29
N ASN A 257 -14.53 -8.91 2.31
CA ASN A 257 -15.18 -9.02 3.61
C ASN A 257 -15.96 -7.75 3.89
N SER A 258 -17.16 -7.89 4.44
CA SER A 258 -17.96 -6.77 4.88
C SER A 258 -17.42 -6.16 6.17
N VAL A 259 -17.83 -4.93 6.50
CA VAL A 259 -17.43 -4.32 7.77
C VAL A 259 -17.93 -5.14 8.95
N ARG A 260 -19.13 -5.73 8.87
CA ARG A 260 -19.69 -6.57 9.91
C ARG A 260 -18.91 -7.86 10.09
N GLU A 261 -18.55 -8.53 8.99
CA GLU A 261 -17.69 -9.73 9.03
C GLU A 261 -16.31 -9.45 9.67
N ILE A 262 -15.74 -8.26 9.42
CA ILE A 262 -14.48 -7.86 10.08
C ILE A 262 -14.66 -7.71 11.59
N ILE A 263 -15.77 -7.11 12.04
CA ILE A 263 -16.06 -6.95 13.46
C ILE A 263 -16.27 -8.31 14.14
N GLU A 264 -17.08 -9.19 13.55
CA GLU A 264 -17.34 -10.54 14.06
C GLU A 264 -16.05 -11.38 14.14
N ALA A 265 -15.22 -11.34 13.09
CA ALA A 265 -13.94 -12.02 13.11
C ALA A 265 -12.96 -11.42 14.14
N ALA A 266 -13.00 -10.12 14.39
CA ALA A 266 -12.20 -9.49 15.43
C ALA A 266 -12.66 -9.88 16.84
N GLU A 267 -13.96 -10.02 17.09
CA GLU A 267 -14.49 -10.56 18.36
C GLU A 267 -14.02 -12.00 18.60
N GLU A 268 -14.06 -12.85 17.56
CA GLU A 268 -13.55 -14.22 17.65
C GLU A 268 -12.05 -14.27 17.97
N VAL A 269 -11.24 -13.44 17.32
CA VAL A 269 -9.78 -13.41 17.49
C VAL A 269 -9.35 -12.81 18.82
N THR A 270 -10.02 -11.75 19.25
CA THR A 270 -9.66 -11.04 20.50
C THR A 270 -10.27 -11.65 21.74
N GLY A 271 -11.41 -12.34 21.61
CA GLY A 271 -12.25 -12.79 22.71
C GLY A 271 -12.97 -11.64 23.44
N LEU A 272 -13.02 -10.44 22.84
CA LEU A 272 -13.56 -9.23 23.43
C LEU A 272 -14.77 -8.75 22.61
N PRO A 273 -15.86 -8.28 23.24
CA PRO A 273 -17.02 -7.76 22.54
C PRO A 273 -16.71 -6.39 21.92
N ILE A 274 -17.25 -6.14 20.71
CA ILE A 274 -17.08 -4.89 19.98
C ILE A 274 -18.45 -4.31 19.67
N THR A 275 -18.80 -3.18 20.27
CA THR A 275 -20.05 -2.50 19.98
C THR A 275 -19.79 -1.31 19.04
N PRO A 276 -20.14 -1.42 17.75
CA PRO A 276 -19.91 -0.32 16.80
C PRO A 276 -20.94 0.80 17.00
N LYS A 277 -20.55 2.02 16.61
CA LYS A 277 -21.46 3.13 16.42
C LYS A 277 -21.90 3.20 14.96
N MET A 278 -23.20 3.30 14.71
CA MET A 278 -23.71 3.47 13.36
C MET A 278 -23.62 4.95 12.94
N GLY A 279 -23.12 5.19 11.72
CA GLY A 279 -23.02 6.50 11.08
C GLY A 279 -23.68 6.50 9.71
N ALA A 280 -23.95 7.68 9.16
CA ALA A 280 -24.44 7.82 7.79
C ALA A 280 -23.39 7.32 6.77
N ARG A 281 -23.82 6.89 5.58
CA ARG A 281 -22.89 6.54 4.49
C ARG A 281 -21.92 7.67 4.18
N ARG A 282 -20.69 7.32 3.87
CA ARG A 282 -19.73 8.26 3.30
C ARG A 282 -20.13 8.57 1.85
N ALA A 283 -20.11 9.85 1.48
CA ALA A 283 -20.42 10.26 0.11
C ALA A 283 -19.41 9.64 -0.88
N GLY A 284 -19.94 9.00 -1.93
CA GLY A 284 -19.10 8.38 -2.98
C GLY A 284 -18.47 7.03 -2.62
N ASP A 285 -18.78 6.46 -1.46
CA ASP A 285 -18.26 5.15 -1.06
C ASP A 285 -19.06 4.03 -1.77
N PRO A 286 -18.42 3.18 -2.61
CA PRO A 286 -19.13 2.13 -3.32
C PRO A 286 -19.48 0.95 -2.40
N PRO A 287 -20.57 0.20 -2.69
CA PRO A 287 -20.96 -0.95 -1.88
C PRO A 287 -19.86 -2.03 -1.81
N GLN A 288 -19.10 -2.21 -2.90
CA GLN A 288 -18.11 -3.27 -2.99
C GLN A 288 -16.86 -2.82 -3.76
N LEU A 289 -15.67 -3.19 -3.27
CA LEU A 289 -14.39 -3.06 -3.95
C LEU A 289 -13.58 -4.34 -3.73
N VAL A 290 -13.45 -5.18 -4.79
CA VAL A 290 -12.74 -6.47 -4.78
C VAL A 290 -11.90 -6.58 -6.03
N ALA A 291 -10.66 -7.05 -5.89
CA ALA A 291 -9.71 -7.25 -6.98
C ALA A 291 -10.08 -8.46 -7.84
N ASP A 292 -9.95 -8.34 -9.15
CA ASP A 292 -9.69 -9.50 -10.00
C ASP A 292 -8.17 -9.73 -10.00
N THR A 293 -7.73 -10.83 -9.41
CA THR A 293 -6.33 -11.19 -9.26
C THR A 293 -5.86 -12.24 -10.27
N THR A 294 -6.69 -12.56 -11.26
CA THR A 294 -6.40 -13.59 -12.27
C THR A 294 -5.14 -13.27 -13.04
N TYR A 295 -4.97 -12.01 -13.45
CA TYR A 295 -3.83 -11.58 -14.24
C TYR A 295 -2.53 -11.57 -13.42
N SER A 296 -2.54 -11.00 -12.22
CA SER A 296 -1.36 -11.02 -11.34
C SER A 296 -0.93 -12.43 -10.95
N ALA A 297 -1.88 -13.33 -10.70
CA ALA A 297 -1.57 -14.74 -10.43
C ALA A 297 -0.93 -15.45 -11.62
N ALA A 298 -1.41 -15.20 -12.84
CA ALA A 298 -0.90 -15.82 -14.05
C ALA A 298 0.52 -15.32 -14.40
N GLU A 299 0.73 -14.00 -14.35
CA GLU A 299 1.98 -13.38 -14.79
C GLU A 299 3.11 -13.46 -13.75
N LEU A 300 2.80 -13.22 -12.47
CA LEU A 300 3.80 -13.26 -11.39
C LEU A 300 3.95 -14.65 -10.75
N GLY A 301 3.05 -15.60 -11.04
CA GLY A 301 2.95 -16.84 -10.27
C GLY A 301 2.62 -16.58 -8.80
N TRP A 302 2.15 -15.37 -8.47
CA TRP A 302 1.89 -14.93 -7.11
C TRP A 302 0.50 -15.35 -6.65
N LYS A 303 0.44 -15.86 -5.41
CA LYS A 303 -0.81 -16.13 -4.71
C LYS A 303 -0.69 -15.67 -3.27
N PRO A 304 -1.69 -14.94 -2.73
CA PRO A 304 -1.67 -14.57 -1.33
C PRO A 304 -1.67 -15.84 -0.46
N LYS A 305 -0.83 -15.84 0.56
CA LYS A 305 -0.72 -16.91 1.55
C LYS A 305 -1.79 -16.78 2.62
N TYR A 306 -2.04 -15.54 3.06
CA TYR A 306 -2.96 -15.21 4.14
C TYR A 306 -4.30 -14.77 3.56
N THR A 307 -5.19 -15.74 3.31
CA THR A 307 -6.52 -15.51 2.70
C THR A 307 -7.66 -15.56 3.72
N ASP A 308 -7.41 -16.07 4.93
CA ASP A 308 -8.36 -16.00 6.04
C ASP A 308 -8.17 -14.69 6.79
N ILE A 309 -9.24 -13.91 6.88
CA ILE A 309 -9.22 -12.61 7.56
C ILE A 309 -8.89 -12.76 9.06
N ARG A 310 -9.18 -13.93 9.67
CA ARG A 310 -8.85 -14.21 11.06
C ARG A 310 -7.35 -14.30 11.30
N GLU A 311 -6.57 -14.86 10.36
CA GLU A 311 -5.10 -14.85 10.44
C GLU A 311 -4.56 -13.43 10.37
N THR A 312 -5.10 -12.63 9.45
CA THR A 312 -4.72 -11.21 9.28
C THR A 312 -5.01 -10.41 10.55
N LEU A 313 -6.20 -10.58 11.12
CA LEU A 313 -6.59 -9.96 12.39
C LEU A 313 -5.73 -10.45 13.56
N THR A 314 -5.37 -11.74 13.59
CA THR A 314 -4.50 -12.31 14.64
C THR A 314 -3.12 -11.65 14.63
N HIS A 315 -2.52 -11.47 13.45
CA HIS A 315 -1.23 -10.83 13.34
C HIS A 315 -1.29 -9.34 13.74
N ALA A 316 -2.32 -8.61 13.31
CA ALA A 316 -2.55 -7.22 13.70
C ALA A 316 -2.78 -7.10 15.22
N TRP A 317 -3.58 -7.99 15.80
CA TRP A 317 -3.84 -8.01 17.24
C TRP A 317 -2.59 -8.31 18.07
N ASN A 318 -1.79 -9.28 17.62
CA ASN A 318 -0.52 -9.61 18.28
C ASN A 318 0.46 -8.43 18.26
N TRP A 319 0.49 -7.67 17.18
CA TRP A 319 1.27 -6.43 17.09
C TRP A 319 0.77 -5.37 18.08
N MET A 320 -0.53 -5.10 18.09
CA MET A 320 -1.15 -4.06 18.92
C MET A 320 -1.03 -4.31 20.43
N ARG A 321 -0.82 -5.56 20.88
CA ARG A 321 -0.71 -5.94 22.29
C ARG A 321 0.71 -5.82 22.88
N ARG A 322 1.69 -5.42 22.10
CA ARG A 322 3.11 -5.30 22.52
C ARG A 322 3.40 -4.17 23.47
#